data_936aabee8a04635b0b28d158f2491521
#
_entry.id   936aabee8a04635b0b28d158f2491521
#
_cell.length_a   1.000
_cell.length_b   1.000
_cell.length_c   1.000
_cell.angle_alpha   90.00
_cell.angle_beta   90.00
_cell.angle_gamma   90.00
#
_symmetry.space_group_name_H-M   'P 1'
#
loop_
_entity.id
_entity.type
_entity.pdbx_description
1 polymer ?
#
loop_
_entity_poly.entity_id
_entity_poly.type
_entity_poly.pdbx_seq_one_letter_code
_entity_poly.pdbx_strand_id
1 'polypeptide(L)'
;RYIELVLGENGNRRDTIIVSHPNDKAAQTFFRRDGSKGDVVTLIRENLSAFTVSGKDEWQKIAKVMARFANMPEPEYREDREYVKSVKATAFFDASRYEVKPIDTERIPRLFSERGLSDGTVKALAPFLSLIRDRQNGKFDGYNIGFPYTNGHSNVPQGYEIRGYGGYKSKAAGTDSSSSAWVADLSGGNPYIVKSVFFCESAFDAMAFYQVNRAQLGTDIALVSLGGTFSDRQITGVMERFPDARAYDCFDNDLAGRIYGLRMMALLEGIPMKINKRDNILSVEAKGKTFELNPERPLTVQVNEHLSIRHKMGQWLPPKAFKDWNDCLLNKPMAPVISPHKEEREENLAGRRSAGLKI
;
A
#
# COMPACT_ATOMS: atom_id res chain seq x y z
N ARG A 1 -22.98 -21.52 6.15
CA ARG A 1 -22.88 -22.38 7.36
C ARG A 1 -21.63 -22.01 8.14
N TYR A 2 -21.72 -22.08 9.45
CA TYR A 2 -20.62 -21.86 10.38
C TYR A 2 -20.38 -23.12 11.20
N ILE A 3 -19.13 -23.36 11.61
CA ILE A 3 -18.78 -24.43 12.56
C ILE A 3 -18.05 -23.79 13.73
N GLU A 4 -18.47 -24.07 14.94
CA GLU A 4 -17.74 -23.69 16.16
C GLU A 4 -16.74 -24.79 16.50
N LEU A 5 -15.47 -24.41 16.65
CA LEU A 5 -14.38 -25.30 17.03
C LEU A 5 -13.79 -24.84 18.36
N VAL A 6 -13.65 -25.77 19.28
CA VAL A 6 -12.96 -25.54 20.56
C VAL A 6 -11.53 -26.01 20.42
N LEU A 7 -10.59 -25.09 20.55
CA LEU A 7 -9.17 -25.36 20.54
C LEU A 7 -8.69 -25.61 21.97
N GLY A 8 -7.94 -26.69 22.19
CA GLY A 8 -7.45 -27.01 23.52
C GLY A 8 -6.44 -28.15 23.51
N GLU A 9 -5.82 -28.38 24.64
CA GLU A 9 -4.82 -29.42 24.84
C GLU A 9 -5.11 -30.15 26.15
N ASN A 10 -5.05 -31.49 26.13
CA ASN A 10 -5.26 -32.34 27.32
C ASN A 10 -6.57 -32.05 28.10
N GLY A 11 -7.67 -31.78 27.37
CA GLY A 11 -8.98 -31.48 27.97
C GLY A 11 -9.16 -30.03 28.45
N ASN A 12 -8.14 -29.21 28.41
CA ASN A 12 -8.21 -27.79 28.74
C ASN A 12 -8.55 -26.95 27.51
N ARG A 13 -9.67 -26.25 27.59
CA ARG A 13 -10.10 -25.30 26.55
C ARG A 13 -9.18 -24.08 26.58
N ARG A 14 -8.48 -23.80 25.44
CA ARG A 14 -7.63 -22.62 25.28
C ARG A 14 -8.33 -21.51 24.50
N ASP A 15 -9.12 -21.89 23.48
CA ASP A 15 -9.73 -20.91 22.57
C ASP A 15 -11.00 -21.48 21.94
N THR A 16 -11.83 -20.63 21.39
CA THR A 16 -12.99 -21.02 20.59
C THR A 16 -13.07 -20.13 19.37
N ILE A 17 -13.04 -20.76 18.20
CA ILE A 17 -13.17 -20.08 16.92
C ILE A 17 -14.46 -20.48 16.21
N ILE A 18 -15.03 -19.58 15.45
CA ILE A 18 -16.17 -19.82 14.58
C ILE A 18 -15.65 -19.76 13.15
N VAL A 19 -15.70 -20.91 12.45
CA VAL A 19 -15.19 -21.02 11.07
C VAL A 19 -16.32 -20.73 10.10
N SER A 20 -16.12 -19.77 9.21
CA SER A 20 -16.99 -19.49 8.08
C SER A 20 -16.52 -20.28 6.84
N HIS A 21 -17.47 -20.63 5.97
CA HIS A 21 -17.21 -21.41 4.74
C HIS A 21 -16.44 -22.72 4.99
N PRO A 22 -16.85 -23.57 5.96
CA PRO A 22 -16.05 -24.73 6.37
C PRO A 22 -15.79 -25.75 5.27
N ASN A 23 -16.60 -25.75 4.20
CA ASN A 23 -16.48 -26.65 3.06
C ASN A 23 -15.78 -26.01 1.84
N ASP A 24 -15.38 -24.73 1.93
CA ASP A 24 -14.68 -24.02 0.86
C ASP A 24 -13.29 -23.58 1.35
N LYS A 25 -12.29 -24.38 1.00
CA LYS A 25 -10.89 -24.16 1.42
C LYS A 25 -10.32 -22.82 0.93
N ALA A 26 -10.84 -22.26 -0.16
CA ALA A 26 -10.35 -20.99 -0.72
C ALA A 26 -10.93 -19.76 -0.01
N ALA A 27 -12.13 -19.91 0.61
CA ALA A 27 -12.85 -18.83 1.29
C ALA A 27 -12.91 -19.02 2.82
N GLN A 28 -12.22 -20.03 3.34
CA GLN A 28 -12.27 -20.37 4.77
C GLN A 28 -11.61 -19.30 5.62
N THR A 29 -12.36 -18.74 6.58
CA THR A 29 -11.88 -17.78 7.57
C THR A 29 -12.43 -18.14 8.94
N PHE A 30 -11.82 -17.61 9.99
CA PHE A 30 -12.35 -17.76 11.35
C PHE A 30 -12.55 -16.39 12.00
N PHE A 31 -13.41 -16.38 13.02
CA PHE A 31 -13.57 -15.25 13.92
C PHE A 31 -13.84 -15.73 15.34
N ARG A 32 -13.58 -14.88 16.33
CA ARG A 32 -13.82 -15.11 17.75
C ARG A 32 -14.89 -14.17 18.28
N ARG A 33 -15.38 -14.44 19.47
CA ARG A 33 -16.40 -13.62 20.14
C ARG A 33 -15.88 -12.23 20.55
N ASP A 34 -14.57 -12.08 20.69
CA ASP A 34 -13.91 -10.80 20.96
C ASP A 34 -13.74 -9.91 19.71
N GLY A 35 -14.20 -10.39 18.56
CA GLY A 35 -14.10 -9.67 17.28
C GLY A 35 -12.83 -9.94 16.49
N SER A 36 -11.85 -10.65 17.03
CA SER A 36 -10.65 -11.05 16.29
C SER A 36 -11.00 -12.06 15.20
N LYS A 37 -10.31 -11.97 14.06
CA LYS A 37 -10.58 -12.78 12.86
C LYS A 37 -9.33 -12.99 12.05
N GLY A 38 -9.32 -14.04 11.23
CA GLY A 38 -8.21 -14.35 10.35
C GLY A 38 -8.49 -15.51 9.40
N ASP A 39 -7.47 -15.90 8.66
CA ASP A 39 -7.44 -17.08 7.82
C ASP A 39 -6.64 -18.22 8.49
N VAL A 40 -6.45 -19.33 7.77
CA VAL A 40 -5.70 -20.49 8.28
C VAL A 40 -4.24 -20.12 8.59
N VAL A 41 -3.63 -19.21 7.85
CA VAL A 41 -2.25 -18.78 8.08
C VAL A 41 -2.15 -18.01 9.40
N THR A 42 -3.10 -17.11 9.65
CA THR A 42 -3.22 -16.38 10.91
C THR A 42 -3.42 -17.32 12.09
N LEU A 43 -4.31 -18.32 11.95
CA LEU A 43 -4.55 -19.29 13.00
C LEU A 43 -3.30 -20.14 13.34
N ILE A 44 -2.56 -20.59 12.32
CA ILE A 44 -1.31 -21.34 12.52
C ILE A 44 -0.28 -20.43 13.20
N ARG A 45 -0.16 -19.18 12.77
CA ARG A 45 0.79 -18.22 13.34
C ARG A 45 0.55 -18.00 14.83
N GLU A 46 -0.68 -17.74 15.22
CA GLU A 46 -1.08 -17.51 16.62
C GLU A 46 -0.84 -18.74 17.51
N ASN A 47 -0.87 -19.93 16.92
CA ASN A 47 -0.69 -21.19 17.64
C ASN A 47 0.60 -21.94 17.26
N LEU A 48 1.61 -21.23 16.73
CA LEU A 48 2.81 -21.86 16.18
C LEU A 48 3.59 -22.68 17.21
N SER A 49 3.53 -22.32 18.49
CA SER A 49 4.14 -23.06 19.59
C SER A 49 3.52 -24.45 19.84
N ALA A 50 2.30 -24.69 19.35
CA ALA A 50 1.65 -25.99 19.46
C ALA A 50 2.16 -27.02 18.42
N PHE A 51 2.95 -26.57 17.43
CA PHE A 51 3.47 -27.40 16.36
C PHE A 51 4.97 -27.66 16.52
N THR A 52 5.35 -28.94 16.52
CA THR A 52 6.77 -29.32 16.50
C THR A 52 7.30 -29.22 15.08
N VAL A 53 7.80 -28.03 14.71
CA VAL A 53 8.37 -27.72 13.39
C VAL A 53 9.65 -26.93 13.53
N SER A 54 10.67 -27.28 12.75
CA SER A 54 11.92 -26.53 12.62
C SER A 54 11.88 -25.59 11.42
N GLY A 55 12.45 -24.41 11.53
CA GLY A 55 12.56 -23.44 10.45
C GLY A 55 13.35 -22.22 10.91
N LYS A 56 14.01 -21.55 9.96
CA LYS A 56 14.87 -20.39 10.19
C LYS A 56 14.05 -19.16 10.61
N ASP A 57 12.82 -19.08 10.10
CA ASP A 57 11.87 -18.01 10.39
C ASP A 57 10.45 -18.57 10.59
N GLU A 58 9.55 -17.70 10.98
CA GLU A 58 8.14 -18.01 11.23
C GLU A 58 7.44 -18.54 9.98
N TRP A 59 7.71 -17.94 8.81
CA TRP A 59 7.06 -18.33 7.56
C TRP A 59 7.44 -19.75 7.10
N GLN A 60 8.69 -20.13 7.28
CA GLN A 60 9.14 -21.51 7.00
C GLN A 60 8.41 -22.52 7.88
N LYS A 61 8.23 -22.19 9.16
CA LYS A 61 7.47 -23.04 10.09
C LYS A 61 6.00 -23.16 9.69
N ILE A 62 5.35 -22.03 9.36
CA ILE A 62 3.95 -22.00 8.89
C ILE A 62 3.80 -22.83 7.61
N ALA A 63 4.69 -22.65 6.63
CA ALA A 63 4.64 -23.40 5.37
C ALA A 63 4.77 -24.91 5.57
N LYS A 64 5.63 -25.37 6.49
CA LYS A 64 5.74 -26.78 6.86
C LYS A 64 4.48 -27.31 7.53
N VAL A 65 3.90 -26.55 8.45
CA VAL A 65 2.63 -26.92 9.09
C VAL A 65 1.54 -27.06 8.02
N MET A 66 1.40 -26.10 7.14
CA MET A 66 0.41 -26.15 6.05
C MET A 66 0.62 -27.35 5.13
N ALA A 67 1.88 -27.67 4.77
CA ALA A 67 2.19 -28.80 3.93
C ALA A 67 1.76 -30.14 4.58
N ARG A 68 1.99 -30.32 5.89
CA ARG A 68 1.53 -31.50 6.64
C ARG A 68 0.01 -31.69 6.57
N PHE A 69 -0.75 -30.62 6.79
CA PHE A 69 -2.22 -30.69 6.74
C PHE A 69 -2.77 -30.80 5.31
N ALA A 70 -2.01 -30.40 4.30
CA ALA A 70 -2.35 -30.55 2.90
C ALA A 70 -1.92 -31.92 2.31
N ASN A 71 -1.31 -32.80 3.09
CA ASN A 71 -0.66 -34.04 2.61
C ASN A 71 0.34 -33.78 1.48
N MET A 72 1.06 -32.66 1.54
CA MET A 72 2.12 -32.30 0.60
C MET A 72 3.49 -32.53 1.26
N PRO A 73 4.52 -32.82 0.48
CA PRO A 73 5.89 -32.87 1.01
C PRO A 73 6.25 -31.57 1.70
N GLU A 74 6.89 -31.66 2.88
CA GLU A 74 7.38 -30.46 3.55
C GLU A 74 8.42 -29.74 2.67
N PRO A 75 8.34 -28.42 2.54
CA PRO A 75 9.32 -27.68 1.75
C PRO A 75 10.71 -27.80 2.39
N GLU A 76 11.68 -28.27 1.60
CA GLU A 76 13.09 -28.27 1.97
C GLU A 76 13.70 -26.90 1.70
N TYR A 77 14.19 -26.25 2.75
CA TYR A 77 14.90 -24.98 2.64
C TYR A 77 16.41 -25.27 2.70
N ARG A 78 17.06 -25.26 1.53
CA ARG A 78 18.53 -25.38 1.45
C ARG A 78 19.14 -23.98 1.67
N GLU A 79 20.19 -23.91 2.48
CA GLU A 79 20.86 -22.63 2.84
C GLU A 79 21.50 -21.96 1.62
N ASP A 80 21.86 -22.71 0.58
CA ASP A 80 22.61 -22.24 -0.59
C ASP A 80 21.74 -21.80 -1.76
N ARG A 81 20.43 -21.88 -1.65
CA ARG A 81 19.58 -21.29 -2.67
C ARG A 81 19.50 -19.79 -2.39
N GLU A 82 20.31 -19.00 -3.12
CA GLU A 82 19.81 -17.71 -3.58
C GLU A 82 18.34 -17.91 -3.93
N TYR A 83 17.48 -17.14 -3.30
CA TYR A 83 16.06 -17.15 -3.59
C TYR A 83 15.91 -16.70 -5.04
N VAL A 84 16.15 -17.61 -5.97
CA VAL A 84 15.67 -17.48 -7.34
C VAL A 84 14.16 -17.47 -7.14
N LYS A 85 13.59 -16.25 -6.98
CA LYS A 85 12.18 -16.05 -7.26
C LYS A 85 11.95 -16.87 -8.49
N SER A 86 11.13 -17.94 -8.40
CA SER A 86 10.66 -18.60 -9.61
C SER A 86 10.15 -17.45 -10.44
N VAL A 87 10.91 -17.10 -11.48
CA VAL A 87 10.47 -16.15 -12.48
C VAL A 87 9.29 -16.89 -13.10
N LYS A 88 8.10 -16.72 -12.53
CA LYS A 88 6.89 -16.88 -13.31
C LYS A 88 7.20 -16.02 -14.50
N ALA A 89 7.37 -16.66 -15.67
CA ALA A 89 7.61 -15.95 -16.92
C ALA A 89 6.66 -14.79 -16.89
N THR A 90 7.20 -13.58 -16.74
CA THR A 90 6.39 -12.39 -16.49
C THR A 90 5.61 -12.24 -17.77
N ALA A 91 4.35 -12.64 -17.75
CA ALA A 91 3.50 -12.49 -18.92
C ALA A 91 3.54 -11.00 -19.23
N PHE A 92 4.06 -10.65 -20.40
CA PHE A 92 4.04 -9.27 -20.86
C PHE A 92 2.59 -8.80 -20.94
N PHE A 93 2.38 -7.51 -20.74
CA PHE A 93 1.05 -6.93 -20.88
C PHE A 93 0.56 -7.15 -22.33
N ASP A 94 -0.56 -7.89 -22.43
CA ASP A 94 -1.23 -8.11 -23.70
C ASP A 94 -2.40 -7.12 -23.84
N ALA A 95 -2.18 -6.06 -24.61
CA ALA A 95 -3.21 -5.05 -24.85
C ALA A 95 -4.45 -5.62 -25.58
N SER A 96 -4.31 -6.68 -26.37
CA SER A 96 -5.43 -7.27 -27.13
C SER A 96 -6.48 -7.91 -26.23
N ARG A 97 -6.08 -8.31 -25.03
CA ARG A 97 -6.98 -8.84 -23.98
C ARG A 97 -7.97 -7.80 -23.48
N TYR A 98 -7.63 -6.53 -23.57
CA TYR A 98 -8.41 -5.45 -22.97
C TYR A 98 -9.10 -4.60 -24.02
N GLU A 99 -10.35 -4.23 -23.76
CA GLU A 99 -11.02 -3.16 -24.47
C GLU A 99 -10.84 -1.88 -23.66
N VAL A 100 -10.24 -0.88 -24.28
CA VAL A 100 -9.93 0.40 -23.64
C VAL A 100 -10.64 1.52 -24.39
N LYS A 101 -11.29 2.42 -23.64
CA LYS A 101 -11.99 3.60 -24.17
C LYS A 101 -11.57 4.83 -23.37
N PRO A 102 -11.57 6.02 -23.97
CA PRO A 102 -11.41 7.26 -23.23
C PRO A 102 -12.54 7.46 -22.22
N ILE A 103 -12.31 8.25 -21.18
CA ILE A 103 -13.36 8.71 -20.28
C ILE A 103 -14.28 9.67 -21.04
N ASP A 104 -15.58 9.40 -21.00
CA ASP A 104 -16.59 10.34 -21.48
C ASP A 104 -16.77 11.46 -20.44
N THR A 105 -16.33 12.65 -20.80
CA THR A 105 -16.37 13.83 -19.91
C THR A 105 -17.77 14.43 -19.74
N GLU A 106 -18.73 14.00 -20.57
CA GLU A 106 -20.16 14.37 -20.42
C GLU A 106 -20.92 13.32 -19.57
N ARG A 107 -20.39 12.11 -19.46
CA ARG A 107 -20.96 10.99 -18.68
C ARG A 107 -19.91 10.39 -17.76
N ILE A 108 -19.44 11.19 -16.82
CA ILE A 108 -18.39 10.82 -15.87
C ILE A 108 -18.87 9.64 -15.00
N PRO A 109 -18.08 8.55 -14.89
CA PRO A 109 -18.42 7.41 -14.03
C PRO A 109 -18.61 7.83 -12.58
N ARG A 110 -19.70 7.38 -11.96
CA ARG A 110 -20.07 7.69 -10.57
C ARG A 110 -18.98 7.33 -9.55
N LEU A 111 -18.12 6.35 -9.87
CA LEU A 111 -17.00 5.98 -9.00
C LEU A 111 -16.11 7.17 -8.61
N PHE A 112 -15.95 8.17 -9.49
CA PHE A 112 -15.17 9.37 -9.18
C PHE A 112 -15.86 10.23 -8.11
N SER A 113 -17.17 10.45 -8.22
CA SER A 113 -17.93 11.20 -7.20
C SER A 113 -18.00 10.44 -5.86
N GLU A 114 -18.07 9.11 -5.88
CA GLU A 114 -17.98 8.28 -4.65
C GLU A 114 -16.62 8.43 -3.95
N ARG A 115 -15.58 8.81 -4.68
CA ARG A 115 -14.25 9.17 -4.16
C ARG A 115 -14.10 10.66 -3.85
N GLY A 116 -15.18 11.44 -3.92
CA GLY A 116 -15.17 12.89 -3.66
C GLY A 116 -14.59 13.73 -4.78
N LEU A 117 -14.26 13.12 -5.93
CA LEU A 117 -13.66 13.85 -7.06
C LEU A 117 -14.73 14.62 -7.84
N SER A 118 -14.48 15.90 -8.06
CA SER A 118 -15.35 16.76 -8.84
C SER A 118 -15.20 16.49 -10.34
N ASP A 119 -16.26 16.78 -11.09
CA ASP A 119 -16.24 16.69 -12.56
C ASP A 119 -15.11 17.53 -13.17
N GLY A 120 -14.83 18.72 -12.61
CA GLY A 120 -13.73 19.56 -13.05
C GLY A 120 -12.35 18.91 -12.90
N THR A 121 -12.14 18.15 -11.84
CA THR A 121 -10.92 17.37 -11.64
C THR A 121 -10.83 16.22 -12.63
N VAL A 122 -11.93 15.49 -12.81
CA VAL A 122 -11.95 14.35 -13.75
C VAL A 122 -11.75 14.86 -15.19
N LYS A 123 -12.41 15.95 -15.59
CA LYS A 123 -12.23 16.59 -16.92
C LYS A 123 -10.77 17.02 -17.16
N ALA A 124 -10.13 17.62 -16.17
CA ALA A 124 -8.73 18.05 -16.27
C ALA A 124 -7.75 16.87 -16.45
N LEU A 125 -8.05 15.71 -15.82
CA LEU A 125 -7.21 14.54 -15.84
C LEU A 125 -7.69 13.46 -16.84
N ALA A 126 -8.79 13.68 -17.55
CA ALA A 126 -9.37 12.73 -18.50
C ALA A 126 -8.38 12.18 -19.56
N PRO A 127 -7.43 12.97 -20.09
CA PRO A 127 -6.44 12.45 -21.05
C PRO A 127 -5.55 11.33 -20.49
N PHE A 128 -5.45 11.22 -19.15
CA PHE A 128 -4.61 10.24 -18.45
C PHE A 128 -5.45 9.11 -17.83
N LEU A 129 -6.74 9.04 -18.15
CA LEU A 129 -7.69 8.07 -17.61
C LEU A 129 -8.30 7.26 -18.75
N SER A 130 -8.77 6.05 -18.43
CA SER A 130 -9.45 5.20 -19.40
C SER A 130 -10.59 4.44 -18.73
N LEU A 131 -11.55 4.01 -19.53
CA LEU A 131 -12.43 2.88 -19.22
C LEU A 131 -11.78 1.62 -19.74
N ILE A 132 -11.68 0.58 -18.92
CA ILE A 132 -11.04 -0.68 -19.27
C ILE A 132 -11.93 -1.87 -18.95
N ARG A 133 -12.04 -2.80 -19.90
CA ARG A 133 -12.76 -4.06 -19.76
C ARG A 133 -11.84 -5.22 -20.15
N ASP A 134 -11.76 -6.23 -19.28
CA ASP A 134 -11.05 -7.47 -19.57
C ASP A 134 -11.95 -8.41 -20.37
N ARG A 135 -11.65 -8.66 -21.64
CA ARG A 135 -12.44 -9.54 -22.52
C ARG A 135 -12.43 -11.01 -22.10
N GLN A 136 -11.44 -11.41 -21.28
CA GLN A 136 -11.33 -12.78 -20.77
C GLN A 136 -12.02 -12.96 -19.41
N ASN A 137 -12.53 -11.89 -18.82
CA ASN A 137 -13.26 -11.97 -17.55
C ASN A 137 -14.73 -12.31 -17.77
N GLY A 138 -15.05 -13.59 -17.83
CA GLY A 138 -16.43 -14.06 -17.99
C GLY A 138 -17.38 -13.75 -16.82
N LYS A 139 -16.88 -13.21 -15.70
CA LYS A 139 -17.69 -12.87 -14.52
C LYS A 139 -18.16 -11.42 -14.49
N PHE A 140 -17.52 -10.54 -15.24
CA PHE A 140 -17.82 -9.11 -15.25
C PHE A 140 -17.65 -8.55 -16.66
N ASP A 141 -18.74 -8.14 -17.28
CA ASP A 141 -18.79 -7.58 -18.64
C ASP A 141 -18.87 -6.05 -18.65
N GLY A 142 -18.56 -5.41 -17.53
CA GLY A 142 -18.58 -3.95 -17.40
C GLY A 142 -17.20 -3.33 -17.59
N TYR A 143 -17.18 -1.99 -17.60
CA TYR A 143 -15.94 -1.21 -17.58
C TYR A 143 -15.58 -0.80 -16.17
N ASN A 144 -14.32 -0.90 -15.87
CA ASN A 144 -13.66 -0.30 -14.70
C ASN A 144 -12.91 0.97 -15.12
N ILE A 145 -12.48 1.76 -14.16
CA ILE A 145 -11.54 2.85 -14.40
C ILE A 145 -10.13 2.25 -14.56
N GLY A 146 -9.46 2.59 -15.64
CA GLY A 146 -8.09 2.22 -15.93
C GLY A 146 -7.16 3.43 -15.84
N PHE A 147 -6.07 3.29 -15.13
CA PHE A 147 -4.99 4.24 -15.04
C PHE A 147 -3.80 3.67 -15.82
N PRO A 148 -3.51 4.17 -17.05
CA PRO A 148 -2.47 3.59 -17.90
C PRO A 148 -1.09 3.78 -17.28
N TYR A 149 -0.33 2.70 -17.17
CA TYR A 149 1.06 2.72 -16.74
C TYR A 149 1.95 2.92 -17.96
N THR A 150 2.78 3.95 -17.92
CA THR A 150 3.77 4.24 -18.95
C THR A 150 5.17 4.24 -18.35
N ASN A 151 6.16 3.86 -19.12
CA ASN A 151 7.56 4.05 -18.74
C ASN A 151 8.05 5.46 -19.14
N GLY A 152 9.19 5.89 -18.61
CA GLY A 152 9.71 7.25 -18.84
C GLY A 152 9.95 7.62 -20.33
N HIS A 153 10.01 6.64 -21.23
CA HIS A 153 10.42 6.84 -22.63
C HIS A 153 9.28 6.65 -23.64
N SER A 154 8.12 6.17 -23.21
CA SER A 154 7.00 5.87 -24.11
C SER A 154 5.65 6.20 -23.46
N ASN A 155 4.76 6.81 -24.25
CA ASN A 155 3.37 7.01 -23.87
C ASN A 155 2.49 5.76 -24.14
N VAL A 156 3.07 4.69 -24.68
CA VAL A 156 2.35 3.43 -24.90
C VAL A 156 2.15 2.73 -23.56
N PRO A 157 0.90 2.40 -23.19
CA PRO A 157 0.64 1.72 -21.92
C PRO A 157 1.35 0.37 -21.83
N GLN A 158 2.06 0.16 -20.74
CA GLN A 158 2.71 -1.11 -20.36
C GLN A 158 1.85 -1.88 -19.36
N GLY A 159 0.61 -1.50 -19.21
CA GLY A 159 -0.38 -2.06 -18.30
C GLY A 159 -1.30 -0.99 -17.73
N TYR A 160 -2.10 -1.39 -16.75
CA TYR A 160 -3.08 -0.51 -16.10
C TYR A 160 -3.22 -0.86 -14.62
N GLU A 161 -3.29 0.15 -13.78
CA GLU A 161 -3.97 0.06 -12.49
C GLU A 161 -5.47 0.12 -12.76
N ILE A 162 -6.25 -0.78 -12.12
CA ILE A 162 -7.70 -0.91 -12.35
C ILE A 162 -8.44 -0.65 -11.06
N ARG A 163 -9.46 0.20 -11.12
CA ARG A 163 -10.35 0.51 -10.01
C ARG A 163 -11.81 0.35 -10.42
N GLY A 164 -12.60 -0.28 -9.57
CA GLY A 164 -14.02 -0.53 -9.81
C GLY A 164 -14.86 -0.28 -8.57
N TYR A 165 -16.15 -0.49 -8.72
CA TYR A 165 -17.13 -0.37 -7.63
C TYR A 165 -16.88 -1.43 -6.55
N GLY A 166 -17.44 -1.20 -5.34
CA GLY A 166 -17.31 -2.15 -4.22
C GLY A 166 -15.87 -2.31 -3.71
N GLY A 167 -15.01 -1.32 -3.93
CA GLY A 167 -13.62 -1.38 -3.49
C GLY A 167 -12.70 -2.23 -4.38
N TYR A 168 -13.18 -2.66 -5.57
CA TYR A 168 -12.36 -3.46 -6.48
C TYR A 168 -11.11 -2.70 -6.90
N LYS A 169 -9.96 -3.33 -6.66
CA LYS A 169 -8.63 -2.86 -7.06
C LYS A 169 -7.81 -4.02 -7.62
N SER A 170 -7.16 -3.78 -8.75
CA SER A 170 -6.31 -4.78 -9.41
C SER A 170 -5.28 -4.07 -10.29
N LYS A 171 -4.39 -4.85 -10.88
CA LYS A 171 -3.60 -4.46 -12.05
C LYS A 171 -3.98 -5.37 -13.21
N ALA A 172 -3.97 -4.84 -14.43
CA ALA A 172 -4.14 -5.65 -15.63
C ALA A 172 -3.06 -6.72 -15.68
N ALA A 173 -3.41 -7.92 -16.15
CA ALA A 173 -2.45 -9.02 -16.19
C ALA A 173 -1.24 -8.65 -17.07
N GLY A 174 -0.06 -8.92 -16.57
CA GLY A 174 1.20 -8.58 -17.24
C GLY A 174 1.63 -7.11 -17.14
N THR A 175 0.91 -6.27 -16.35
CA THR A 175 1.31 -4.88 -16.12
C THR A 175 2.76 -4.81 -15.63
N ASP A 176 3.59 -4.04 -16.31
CA ASP A 176 4.96 -3.75 -15.86
C ASP A 176 4.92 -2.78 -14.68
N SER A 177 4.86 -3.34 -13.48
CA SER A 177 4.97 -2.58 -12.22
C SER A 177 6.42 -2.40 -11.76
N SER A 178 7.38 -2.84 -12.56
CA SER A 178 8.81 -2.74 -12.22
C SER A 178 9.44 -1.47 -12.74
N SER A 179 8.95 -0.93 -13.88
CA SER A 179 9.52 0.26 -14.51
C SER A 179 8.48 1.29 -14.97
N SER A 180 7.19 0.96 -14.89
CA SER A 180 6.10 1.82 -15.36
C SER A 180 5.23 2.30 -14.20
N ALA A 181 4.67 3.49 -14.35
CA ALA A 181 3.78 4.13 -13.39
C ALA A 181 2.64 4.86 -14.12
N TRP A 182 1.56 5.18 -13.45
CA TRP A 182 0.62 6.14 -13.97
C TRP A 182 1.19 7.55 -13.83
N VAL A 183 1.22 8.27 -14.95
CA VAL A 183 1.76 9.64 -15.02
C VAL A 183 0.75 10.55 -15.70
N ALA A 184 0.30 11.58 -15.01
CA ALA A 184 -0.50 12.66 -15.56
C ALA A 184 0.39 13.91 -15.69
N ASP A 185 0.87 14.15 -16.90
CA ASP A 185 1.72 15.28 -17.29
C ASP A 185 0.83 16.46 -17.70
N LEU A 186 0.68 17.45 -16.83
CA LEU A 186 -0.16 18.63 -17.05
C LEU A 186 0.54 19.76 -17.84
N SER A 187 1.78 19.53 -18.26
CA SER A 187 2.55 20.52 -19.04
C SER A 187 2.14 20.64 -20.52
N GLY A 188 1.14 19.84 -20.95
CA GLY A 188 0.76 19.77 -22.35
C GLY A 188 1.71 18.93 -23.21
N GLY A 189 2.50 18.06 -22.59
CA GLY A 189 3.41 17.11 -23.26
C GLY A 189 4.84 17.61 -23.44
N ASN A 190 5.21 18.74 -22.84
CA ASN A 190 6.60 19.19 -22.84
C ASN A 190 7.26 18.87 -21.48
N PRO A 191 8.03 17.79 -21.37
CA PRO A 191 8.61 17.36 -20.10
C PRO A 191 9.63 18.34 -19.52
N TYR A 192 10.25 19.19 -20.32
CA TYR A 192 11.29 20.14 -19.88
C TYR A 192 10.71 21.35 -19.12
N ILE A 193 9.43 21.66 -19.27
CA ILE A 193 8.80 22.73 -18.50
C ILE A 193 8.22 22.26 -17.17
N VAL A 194 8.16 20.92 -16.94
CA VAL A 194 7.69 20.38 -15.67
C VAL A 194 8.68 20.75 -14.56
N LYS A 195 8.21 21.43 -13.53
CA LYS A 195 9.01 21.87 -12.38
C LYS A 195 8.79 21.02 -11.13
N SER A 196 7.67 20.32 -11.06
CA SER A 196 7.32 19.51 -9.90
C SER A 196 6.69 18.19 -10.30
N VAL A 197 7.17 17.10 -9.70
CA VAL A 197 6.60 15.75 -9.83
C VAL A 197 6.12 15.28 -8.47
N PHE A 198 4.84 14.98 -8.35
CA PHE A 198 4.19 14.58 -7.11
C PHE A 198 3.92 13.08 -7.11
N PHE A 199 4.58 12.35 -6.22
CA PHE A 199 4.49 10.89 -6.11
C PHE A 199 3.50 10.49 -5.02
N CYS A 200 2.47 9.74 -5.40
CA CYS A 200 1.43 9.19 -4.53
C CYS A 200 1.40 7.66 -4.59
N GLU A 201 0.82 7.01 -3.58
CA GLU A 201 0.69 5.56 -3.58
C GLU A 201 -0.34 5.06 -4.57
N SER A 202 -1.45 5.76 -4.75
CA SER A 202 -2.49 5.39 -5.71
C SER A 202 -2.90 6.55 -6.61
N ALA A 203 -3.51 6.22 -7.76
CA ALA A 203 -3.98 7.23 -8.69
C ALA A 203 -5.14 8.07 -8.11
N PHE A 204 -5.99 7.49 -7.27
CA PHE A 204 -7.03 8.26 -6.59
C PHE A 204 -6.45 9.25 -5.58
N ASP A 205 -5.35 8.90 -4.88
CA ASP A 205 -4.68 9.84 -3.98
C ASP A 205 -4.03 10.98 -4.76
N ALA A 206 -3.42 10.68 -5.91
CA ALA A 206 -2.86 11.72 -6.78
C ALA A 206 -3.94 12.67 -7.34
N MET A 207 -5.11 12.14 -7.72
CA MET A 207 -6.25 12.95 -8.16
C MET A 207 -6.82 13.81 -7.01
N ALA A 208 -6.93 13.22 -5.81
CA ALA A 208 -7.39 13.93 -4.61
C ALA A 208 -6.39 15.03 -4.19
N PHE A 209 -5.09 14.72 -4.20
CA PHE A 209 -4.02 15.70 -4.00
C PHE A 209 -4.20 16.91 -4.95
N TYR A 210 -4.36 16.63 -6.25
CA TYR A 210 -4.57 17.69 -7.26
C TYR A 210 -5.81 18.52 -6.95
N GLN A 211 -6.94 17.90 -6.62
CA GLN A 211 -8.17 18.62 -6.32
C GLN A 211 -8.05 19.52 -5.09
N VAL A 212 -7.49 18.98 -4.01
CA VAL A 212 -7.33 19.72 -2.74
C VAL A 212 -6.38 20.92 -2.89
N ASN A 213 -5.32 20.75 -3.68
CA ASN A 213 -4.24 21.73 -3.79
C ASN A 213 -4.30 22.56 -5.09
N ARG A 214 -5.32 22.39 -5.94
CA ARG A 214 -5.40 22.97 -7.29
C ARG A 214 -5.12 24.46 -7.35
N ALA A 215 -5.56 25.23 -6.36
CA ALA A 215 -5.35 26.67 -6.31
C ALA A 215 -3.87 27.07 -6.15
N GLN A 216 -3.02 26.14 -5.69
CA GLN A 216 -1.59 26.34 -5.46
C GLN A 216 -0.72 25.69 -6.56
N LEU A 217 -1.33 24.88 -7.43
CA LEU A 217 -0.63 24.12 -8.47
C LEU A 217 -0.76 24.83 -9.82
N GLY A 218 0.37 24.92 -10.54
CA GLY A 218 0.40 25.37 -11.94
C GLY A 218 0.10 24.22 -12.91
N THR A 219 0.41 24.45 -14.19
CA THR A 219 0.37 23.43 -15.24
C THR A 219 1.74 22.79 -15.51
N ASP A 220 2.78 23.30 -14.88
CA ASP A 220 4.18 22.81 -14.98
C ASP A 220 4.47 21.66 -13.99
N ILE A 221 3.52 20.75 -13.89
CA ILE A 221 3.53 19.64 -12.92
C ILE A 221 3.23 18.31 -13.57
N ALA A 222 3.70 17.23 -12.94
CA ALA A 222 3.26 15.86 -13.19
C ALA A 222 2.80 15.19 -11.90
N LEU A 223 1.69 14.46 -12.00
CA LEU A 223 1.17 13.61 -10.92
C LEU A 223 1.54 12.17 -11.24
N VAL A 224 1.98 11.42 -10.24
CA VAL A 224 2.43 10.03 -10.40
C VAL A 224 1.78 9.13 -9.37
N SER A 225 1.25 8.00 -9.83
CA SER A 225 0.86 6.88 -8.96
C SER A 225 1.80 5.70 -9.18
N LEU A 226 2.35 5.19 -8.09
CA LEU A 226 3.23 4.02 -8.10
C LEU A 226 2.44 2.70 -7.94
N GLY A 227 1.16 2.78 -7.54
CA GLY A 227 0.26 1.64 -7.39
C GLY A 227 0.58 0.75 -6.18
N GLY A 228 1.03 1.33 -5.10
CA GLY A 228 1.45 0.70 -3.85
C GLY A 228 2.97 0.61 -3.72
N THR A 229 3.50 -0.54 -3.29
CA THR A 229 4.95 -0.73 -3.18
C THR A 229 5.64 -0.54 -4.52
N PHE A 230 6.60 0.35 -4.57
CA PHE A 230 7.30 0.73 -5.79
C PHE A 230 8.67 0.04 -5.95
N SER A 231 9.15 0.01 -7.18
CA SER A 231 10.54 -0.29 -7.52
C SER A 231 11.32 1.01 -7.76
N ASP A 232 12.63 0.96 -7.61
CA ASP A 232 13.50 2.10 -7.85
C ASP A 232 13.41 2.60 -9.30
N ARG A 233 13.23 1.69 -10.27
CA ARG A 233 13.10 2.01 -11.70
C ARG A 233 11.84 2.82 -12.02
N GLN A 234 10.76 2.69 -11.27
CA GLN A 234 9.58 3.54 -11.48
C GLN A 234 9.91 5.00 -11.19
N ILE A 235 10.58 5.27 -10.07
CA ILE A 235 10.95 6.64 -9.68
C ILE A 235 12.03 7.20 -10.62
N THR A 236 13.11 6.45 -10.85
CA THR A 236 14.19 6.91 -11.73
C THR A 236 13.70 7.18 -13.15
N GLY A 237 12.89 6.27 -13.74
CA GLY A 237 12.34 6.46 -15.06
C GLY A 237 11.40 7.67 -15.19
N VAL A 238 10.62 7.98 -14.14
CA VAL A 238 9.82 9.21 -14.11
C VAL A 238 10.72 10.44 -14.02
N MET A 239 11.75 10.43 -13.17
CA MET A 239 12.66 11.58 -13.04
C MET A 239 13.55 11.78 -14.27
N GLU A 240 13.91 10.72 -14.99
CA GLU A 240 14.59 10.81 -16.30
C GLU A 240 13.69 11.48 -17.35
N ARG A 241 12.38 11.23 -17.32
CA ARG A 241 11.42 11.93 -18.19
C ARG A 241 11.30 13.42 -17.86
N PHE A 242 11.45 13.81 -16.61
CA PHE A 242 11.30 15.20 -16.13
C PHE A 242 12.59 15.69 -15.47
N PRO A 243 13.69 15.90 -16.25
CA PRO A 243 15.03 16.10 -15.70
C PRO A 243 15.19 17.38 -14.89
N ASP A 244 14.39 18.42 -15.18
CA ASP A 244 14.44 19.72 -14.50
C ASP A 244 13.46 19.81 -13.33
N ALA A 245 12.73 18.73 -13.05
CA ALA A 245 11.70 18.75 -12.04
C ALA A 245 12.24 18.38 -10.65
N ARG A 246 11.64 18.99 -9.64
CA ARG A 246 11.77 18.57 -8.24
C ARG A 246 10.76 17.48 -7.91
N ALA A 247 11.22 16.39 -7.30
CA ALA A 247 10.36 15.33 -6.77
C ALA A 247 9.72 15.75 -5.44
N TYR A 248 8.45 15.43 -5.26
CA TYR A 248 7.70 15.61 -4.03
C TYR A 248 7.12 14.29 -3.54
N ASP A 249 7.35 13.99 -2.27
CA ASP A 249 6.73 12.92 -1.51
C ASP A 249 5.31 13.36 -1.09
N CYS A 250 4.30 12.68 -1.64
CA CYS A 250 2.88 12.87 -1.33
C CYS A 250 2.23 11.57 -0.83
N PHE A 251 3.04 10.67 -0.25
CA PHE A 251 2.58 9.38 0.25
C PHE A 251 1.69 9.49 1.49
N ASP A 252 1.15 8.36 1.90
CA ASP A 252 0.25 8.25 3.05
C ASP A 252 0.97 8.64 4.37
N ASN A 253 0.20 9.13 5.34
CA ASN A 253 0.71 9.47 6.67
C ASN A 253 0.97 8.24 7.56
N ASP A 254 0.65 7.03 7.10
CA ASP A 254 0.95 5.82 7.85
C ASP A 254 2.46 5.47 7.80
N LEU A 255 2.87 4.47 8.59
CA LEU A 255 4.28 4.09 8.67
C LEU A 255 4.84 3.60 7.32
N ALA A 256 3.99 2.93 6.51
CA ALA A 256 4.41 2.43 5.20
C ALA A 256 4.72 3.59 4.24
N GLY A 257 3.83 4.58 4.15
CA GLY A 257 4.04 5.78 3.32
C GLY A 257 5.27 6.58 3.77
N ARG A 258 5.49 6.72 5.08
CA ARG A 258 6.70 7.37 5.60
C ARG A 258 7.99 6.61 5.25
N ILE A 259 7.97 5.27 5.26
CA ILE A 259 9.10 4.46 4.81
C ILE A 259 9.30 4.62 3.29
N TYR A 260 8.21 4.75 2.51
CA TYR A 260 8.32 5.01 1.08
C TYR A 260 8.97 6.37 0.79
N GLY A 261 8.57 7.42 1.49
CA GLY A 261 9.20 8.74 1.40
C GLY A 261 10.70 8.68 1.71
N LEU A 262 11.07 7.94 2.77
CA LEU A 262 12.48 7.74 3.13
C LEU A 262 13.26 6.98 2.04
N ARG A 263 12.69 5.91 1.47
CA ARG A 263 13.30 5.15 0.37
C ARG A 263 13.46 6.00 -0.88
N MET A 264 12.44 6.79 -1.23
CA MET A 264 12.50 7.69 -2.38
C MET A 264 13.59 8.75 -2.18
N MET A 265 13.68 9.35 -1.00
CA MET A 265 14.75 10.29 -0.67
C MET A 265 16.13 9.66 -0.84
N ALA A 266 16.35 8.48 -0.27
CA ALA A 266 17.63 7.78 -0.36
C ALA A 266 18.01 7.46 -1.82
N LEU A 267 17.02 7.02 -2.61
CA LEU A 267 17.21 6.73 -4.03
C LEU A 267 17.64 7.97 -4.82
N LEU A 268 16.92 9.09 -4.65
CA LEU A 268 17.18 10.33 -5.36
C LEU A 268 18.53 10.98 -4.98
N GLU A 269 18.99 10.73 -3.76
CA GLU A 269 20.33 11.18 -3.29
C GLU A 269 21.44 10.15 -3.57
N GLY A 270 21.12 9.05 -4.25
CA GLY A 270 22.10 7.99 -4.56
C GLY A 270 22.69 7.30 -3.31
N ILE A 271 21.91 7.21 -2.23
CA ILE A 271 22.34 6.63 -0.96
C ILE A 271 21.81 5.19 -0.85
N PRO A 272 22.68 4.18 -0.96
CA PRO A 272 22.30 2.81 -0.64
C PRO A 272 21.81 2.74 0.80
N MET A 273 20.56 2.33 1.00
CA MET A 273 19.91 2.27 2.29
C MET A 273 19.15 0.96 2.47
N LYS A 274 19.37 0.29 3.59
CA LYS A 274 18.56 -0.84 4.02
C LYS A 274 17.73 -0.42 5.22
N ILE A 275 16.43 -0.70 5.15
CA ILE A 275 15.48 -0.42 6.24
C ILE A 275 14.91 -1.74 6.71
N ASN A 276 15.14 -2.07 7.97
CA ASN A 276 14.60 -3.26 8.61
C ASN A 276 13.60 -2.83 9.68
N LYS A 277 12.42 -3.42 9.64
CA LYS A 277 11.39 -3.25 10.67
C LYS A 277 11.34 -4.52 11.51
N ARG A 278 11.55 -4.38 12.82
CA ARG A 278 11.32 -5.43 13.82
C ARG A 278 10.47 -4.84 14.92
N ASP A 279 9.30 -5.40 15.11
CA ASP A 279 8.32 -4.88 16.06
C ASP A 279 8.04 -3.38 15.82
N ASN A 280 8.30 -2.52 16.80
CA ASN A 280 8.16 -1.06 16.70
C ASN A 280 9.46 -0.32 16.42
N ILE A 281 10.56 -1.03 16.10
CA ILE A 281 11.87 -0.43 15.84
C ILE A 281 12.13 -0.46 14.34
N LEU A 282 12.55 0.70 13.80
CA LEU A 282 13.08 0.83 12.46
C LEU A 282 14.60 0.95 12.54
N SER A 283 15.31 -0.05 12.05
CA SER A 283 16.77 -0.01 11.93
C SER A 283 17.16 0.35 10.50
N VAL A 284 18.08 1.29 10.35
CA VAL A 284 18.58 1.77 9.07
C VAL A 284 20.08 1.54 8.98
N GLU A 285 20.49 0.92 7.86
CA GLU A 285 21.90 0.80 7.47
C GLU A 285 22.15 1.69 6.25
N ALA A 286 22.99 2.70 6.38
CA ALA A 286 23.34 3.61 5.28
C ALA A 286 24.71 4.26 5.50
N LYS A 287 25.50 4.44 4.44
CA LYS A 287 26.82 5.07 4.48
C LYS A 287 27.75 4.46 5.57
N GLY A 288 27.70 3.15 5.76
CA GLY A 288 28.51 2.44 6.75
C GLY A 288 28.09 2.65 8.21
N LYS A 289 26.96 3.31 8.46
CA LYS A 289 26.38 3.51 9.79
C LYS A 289 25.12 2.67 9.95
N THR A 290 24.89 2.19 11.17
CA THR A 290 23.61 1.57 11.58
C THR A 290 23.02 2.40 12.71
N PHE A 291 21.76 2.77 12.61
CA PHE A 291 21.06 3.57 13.60
C PHE A 291 19.57 3.23 13.62
N GLU A 292 18.91 3.54 14.72
CA GLU A 292 17.49 3.31 14.90
C GLU A 292 16.68 4.61 14.70
N LEU A 293 15.50 4.47 14.12
CA LEU A 293 14.55 5.56 13.92
C LEU A 293 13.33 5.36 14.81
N ASN A 294 12.88 6.43 15.42
CA ASN A 294 11.61 6.47 16.11
C ASN A 294 10.47 6.63 15.08
N PRO A 295 9.54 5.65 14.95
CA PRO A 295 8.44 5.73 14.02
C PRO A 295 7.46 6.91 14.25
N GLU A 296 7.45 7.49 15.44
CA GLU A 296 6.56 8.62 15.78
C GLU A 296 7.10 9.98 15.31
N ARG A 297 8.38 10.05 14.94
CA ARG A 297 9.02 11.26 14.41
C ARG A 297 9.17 11.18 12.89
N PRO A 298 9.23 12.32 12.17
CA PRO A 298 9.51 12.32 10.73
C PRO A 298 10.82 11.58 10.41
N LEU A 299 10.72 10.50 9.60
CA LEU A 299 11.85 9.60 9.35
C LEU A 299 12.98 10.28 8.57
N THR A 300 12.64 11.10 7.57
CA THR A 300 13.60 11.83 6.74
C THR A 300 14.42 12.81 7.57
N VAL A 301 13.79 13.48 8.54
CA VAL A 301 14.50 14.40 9.46
C VAL A 301 15.51 13.66 10.29
N GLN A 302 15.12 12.51 10.89
CA GLN A 302 16.02 11.72 11.70
C GLN A 302 17.22 11.18 10.90
N VAL A 303 16.98 10.71 9.67
CA VAL A 303 18.06 10.26 8.78
C VAL A 303 19.01 11.42 8.43
N ASN A 304 18.48 12.61 8.21
CA ASN A 304 19.31 13.79 7.98
C ASN A 304 20.18 14.14 9.19
N GLU A 305 19.65 14.00 10.42
CA GLU A 305 20.40 14.18 11.66
C GLU A 305 21.58 13.19 11.74
N HIS A 306 21.35 11.89 11.43
CA HIS A 306 22.38 10.85 11.50
C HIS A 306 23.44 10.92 10.38
N LEU A 307 23.03 11.31 9.18
CA LEU A 307 23.86 11.24 7.97
C LEU A 307 24.33 12.62 7.47
N SER A 308 23.89 13.72 8.11
CA SER A 308 24.17 15.09 7.71
C SER A 308 23.85 15.38 6.22
N ILE A 309 22.68 14.92 5.77
CA ILE A 309 22.22 15.06 4.40
C ILE A 309 21.30 16.26 4.28
N ARG A 310 21.42 17.00 3.17
CA ARG A 310 20.43 17.99 2.72
C ARG A 310 19.85 17.50 1.42
N HIS A 311 18.73 16.74 1.50
CA HIS A 311 18.07 16.23 0.31
C HIS A 311 17.30 17.33 -0.45
N LYS A 312 17.19 17.15 -1.79
CA LYS A 312 16.50 18.07 -2.69
C LYS A 312 15.01 17.77 -2.81
N MET A 313 14.56 16.58 -2.42
CA MET A 313 13.17 16.17 -2.45
C MET A 313 12.29 17.07 -1.57
N GLY A 314 11.13 17.46 -2.07
CA GLY A 314 10.09 18.11 -1.27
C GLY A 314 9.20 17.09 -0.58
N GLN A 315 8.48 17.54 0.46
CA GLN A 315 7.39 16.77 1.06
C GLN A 315 6.12 17.59 1.01
N TRP A 316 5.05 16.97 0.54
CA TRP A 316 3.73 17.57 0.56
C TRP A 316 2.73 16.49 0.99
N LEU A 317 2.75 16.22 2.28
CA LEU A 317 1.98 15.13 2.89
C LEU A 317 0.53 15.56 3.16
N PRO A 318 -0.42 14.62 3.25
CA PRO A 318 -1.76 14.91 3.73
C PRO A 318 -1.73 15.59 5.10
N PRO A 319 -2.72 16.44 5.44
CA PRO A 319 -2.82 16.97 6.80
C PRO A 319 -2.84 15.85 7.84
N LYS A 320 -2.18 16.05 8.98
CA LYS A 320 -1.94 15.02 10.01
C LYS A 320 -3.20 14.27 10.50
N ALA A 321 -4.37 14.88 10.36
CA ALA A 321 -5.62 14.24 10.73
C ALA A 321 -6.06 13.13 9.77
N PHE A 322 -5.50 13.06 8.57
CA PHE A 322 -5.92 12.14 7.51
C PHE A 322 -4.81 11.16 7.16
N LYS A 323 -5.19 9.94 6.83
CA LYS A 323 -4.26 8.91 6.41
C LYS A 323 -3.65 9.22 5.05
N ASP A 324 -4.49 9.54 4.09
CA ASP A 324 -4.14 9.78 2.70
C ASP A 324 -4.90 10.98 2.12
N TRP A 325 -4.63 11.34 0.88
CA TRP A 325 -5.25 12.47 0.21
C TRP A 325 -6.72 12.23 -0.12
N ASN A 326 -7.14 10.99 -0.38
CA ASN A 326 -8.54 10.68 -0.65
C ASN A 326 -9.38 10.77 0.64
N ASP A 327 -8.83 10.33 1.78
CA ASP A 327 -9.45 10.52 3.09
C ASP A 327 -9.54 12.02 3.46
N CYS A 328 -8.51 12.81 3.13
CA CYS A 328 -8.54 14.26 3.29
C CYS A 328 -9.68 14.89 2.47
N LEU A 329 -9.79 14.52 1.20
CA LEU A 329 -10.83 15.01 0.30
C LEU A 329 -12.24 14.62 0.77
N LEU A 330 -12.41 13.41 1.31
CA LEU A 330 -13.68 12.91 1.85
C LEU A 330 -13.97 13.37 3.28
N ASN A 331 -13.07 14.15 3.89
CA ASN A 331 -13.13 14.56 5.30
C ASN A 331 -13.31 13.38 6.27
N LYS A 332 -12.53 12.31 6.06
CA LYS A 332 -12.49 11.09 6.89
C LYS A 332 -11.22 11.07 7.74
N PRO A 333 -11.21 11.72 8.90
CA PRO A 333 -10.02 11.73 9.74
C PRO A 333 -9.73 10.34 10.31
N MET A 334 -8.44 10.07 10.56
CA MET A 334 -8.02 8.89 11.30
C MET A 334 -8.64 8.87 12.69
N ALA A 335 -9.02 7.69 13.17
CA ALA A 335 -9.42 7.55 14.56
C ALA A 335 -8.29 8.03 15.49
N PRO A 336 -8.58 8.76 16.56
CA PRO A 336 -7.56 9.16 17.52
C PRO A 336 -6.85 7.92 18.07
N VAL A 337 -5.53 7.92 18.02
CA VAL A 337 -4.72 6.88 18.66
C VAL A 337 -4.87 7.07 20.17
N ILE A 338 -5.74 6.28 20.80
CA ILE A 338 -5.85 6.24 22.25
C ILE A 338 -4.61 5.50 22.75
N SER A 339 -3.64 6.23 23.32
CA SER A 339 -2.48 5.57 23.89
C SER A 339 -2.91 4.79 25.15
N PRO A 340 -2.46 3.54 25.34
CA PRO A 340 -2.82 2.71 26.49
C PRO A 340 -2.61 3.40 27.84
N HIS A 341 -1.64 4.31 27.94
CA HIS A 341 -1.38 5.11 29.14
C HIS A 341 -2.44 6.18 29.48
N LYS A 342 -3.37 6.49 28.57
CA LYS A 342 -4.50 7.38 28.91
C LYS A 342 -5.64 6.62 29.54
N GLU A 343 -5.91 5.40 29.09
CA GLU A 343 -6.94 4.53 29.70
C GLU A 343 -6.58 4.18 31.15
N GLU A 344 -5.32 3.79 31.43
CA GLU A 344 -4.86 3.54 32.81
C GLU A 344 -4.95 4.79 33.70
N ARG A 345 -4.76 5.99 33.16
CA ARG A 345 -4.93 7.22 33.95
C ARG A 345 -6.39 7.58 34.18
N GLU A 346 -7.28 7.36 33.23
CA GLU A 346 -8.72 7.62 33.39
C GLU A 346 -9.39 6.56 34.27
N GLU A 347 -9.03 5.29 34.19
CA GLU A 347 -9.46 4.25 35.09
C GLU A 347 -8.96 4.48 36.54
N ASN A 348 -7.71 4.89 36.70
CA ASN A 348 -7.16 5.24 38.01
C ASN A 348 -7.79 6.51 38.60
N LEU A 349 -8.22 7.46 37.78
CA LEU A 349 -8.97 8.65 38.24
C LEU A 349 -10.44 8.33 38.55
N ALA A 350 -11.08 7.45 37.80
CA ALA A 350 -12.43 6.98 38.06
C ALA A 350 -12.48 6.13 39.34
N GLY A 351 -11.50 5.22 39.54
CA GLY A 351 -11.36 4.42 40.76
C GLY A 351 -11.11 5.26 42.03
N ARG A 352 -10.38 6.38 41.90
CA ARG A 352 -10.18 7.31 43.05
C ARG A 352 -11.42 8.16 43.40
N ARG A 353 -12.27 8.47 42.40
CA ARG A 353 -13.55 9.18 42.66
C ARG A 353 -14.62 8.30 43.31
N SER A 354 -14.62 6.99 43.08
CA SER A 354 -15.53 6.06 43.70
C SER A 354 -15.13 5.64 45.14
N ALA A 355 -13.85 5.83 45.50
CA ALA A 355 -13.33 5.52 46.85
C ALA A 355 -13.46 6.71 47.87
N GLY A 356 -13.91 7.89 47.41
CA GLY A 356 -13.95 9.13 48.20
C GLY A 356 -15.28 9.51 48.80
N LEU A 357 -16.32 8.66 48.79
CA LEU A 357 -17.62 8.95 49.40
C LEU A 357 -18.05 7.79 50.30
N LYS A 358 -17.43 7.72 51.47
CA LYS A 358 -18.00 7.08 52.68
C LYS A 358 -17.61 7.95 53.87
N ILE A 359 -18.50 8.89 54.21
CA ILE A 359 -18.71 9.42 55.56
C ILE A 359 -20.21 9.31 55.81
#